data_3557e450fbbccbaf0c7d6bfd7f63c307
#
_entry.id   3557e450fbbccbaf0c7d6bfd7f63c307
#
_cell.length_a   1.000
_cell.length_b   1.000
_cell.length_c   1.000
_cell.angle_alpha   90.00
_cell.angle_beta   90.00
_cell.angle_gamma   90.00
#
_symmetry.space_group_name_H-M   'P 1'
#
loop_
_entity.id
_entity.type
_entity.pdbx_description
1 polymer ?
#
loop_
_entity_poly.entity_id
_entity_poly.type
_entity_poly.pdbx_seq_one_letter_code
_entity_poly.pdbx_strand_id
1 'polypeptide(L)'
;MVSALAAWSVWPTPSPLPALRFAIDWPEGLTWAGPSGPGLAISPDGTRVAYVAISGTTGPQICVQDLRSGEMRVVSSIDLPYGPFFSPDSTQVGFMANGKLWRAPVAGGTPFEIGTVDVNDRGVAWSDDGFIYSGGGSGISRISESGGTREPITSVDKSAGEVAHRFPAIVPGRRGVLFTVFKGSLEEARVAVVDVTTKKWRVLLDRTGHAPIYVPTGHLLYLRTGVLMAARFDASRLEVTTASTPVMSGVLFNNGGAGHYGVSSTGTIAYMPDSGSRPQADLVWVDRTGRITATDLPRGPYSGPALSPDGTRVALESSTSPGRQSLVVWDFARRTLTPITRDSSVSEAPIWTADGTNLFFVSRPQLGALGRLVRQRSDGADAPTQLTSGSLKQVYASGGEHPAAVLSEASILYAVTGTDADGIKQLDLTTGASQMVVPSGRTARLSPDGRWLAYRTVESGLPEIYMSPYPNVASARWQVSNGPTSAPRWSRDSTELYYRGLGSNRSHMYVLKVGAGTTLGAARPQVLTDVPDSGNNVLVEFDVGRDGRFLILKGLPQQAPVPHVIVNWFDVLRQAMPADAQITK
;
A
#
# COMPACT_ATOMS: atom_id res chain seq x y z
N MET A 1 -54.36 -33.11 33.35
CA MET A 1 -52.99 -32.54 33.31
C MET A 1 -52.41 -32.61 31.92
N VAL A 2 -53.01 -31.95 30.93
CA VAL A 2 -52.49 -31.90 29.51
C VAL A 2 -52.55 -30.50 28.94
N SER A 3 -52.77 -29.44 29.71
CA SER A 3 -52.96 -28.08 29.20
C SER A 3 -51.80 -27.08 29.45
N ALA A 4 -50.64 -27.57 29.95
CA ALA A 4 -49.53 -26.66 30.32
C ALA A 4 -48.33 -26.67 29.34
N LEU A 5 -48.34 -27.49 28.29
CA LEU A 5 -47.21 -27.62 27.34
C LEU A 5 -47.40 -26.84 26.01
N ALA A 6 -48.53 -26.22 25.76
CA ALA A 6 -48.79 -25.48 24.54
C ALA A 6 -48.49 -23.95 24.61
N ALA A 7 -48.14 -23.42 25.78
CA ALA A 7 -47.92 -21.97 25.97
C ALA A 7 -46.49 -21.48 25.73
N TRP A 8 -45.53 -22.37 25.43
CA TRP A 8 -44.14 -22.01 25.22
C TRP A 8 -43.74 -21.74 23.75
N SER A 9 -44.66 -21.95 22.81
CA SER A 9 -44.36 -21.80 21.37
C SER A 9 -44.79 -20.46 20.78
N VAL A 10 -45.27 -19.50 21.57
CA VAL A 10 -45.79 -18.20 21.05
C VAL A 10 -45.13 -16.99 21.76
N TRP A 11 -43.88 -17.13 22.17
CA TRP A 11 -43.17 -15.89 22.44
C TRP A 11 -42.72 -15.30 21.12
N PRO A 12 -43.14 -14.05 20.79
CA PRO A 12 -42.70 -13.44 19.56
C PRO A 12 -41.16 -13.37 19.59
N THR A 13 -40.52 -13.91 18.57
CA THR A 13 -39.10 -13.66 18.33
C THR A 13 -38.89 -12.16 18.39
N PRO A 14 -37.98 -11.66 19.26
CA PRO A 14 -37.74 -10.21 19.34
C PRO A 14 -37.45 -9.69 17.94
N SER A 15 -38.16 -8.62 17.58
CA SER A 15 -37.93 -7.95 16.30
C SER A 15 -36.44 -7.62 16.16
N PRO A 16 -35.81 -7.86 15.01
CA PRO A 16 -34.41 -7.52 14.79
C PRO A 16 -34.19 -6.03 15.15
N LEU A 17 -33.19 -5.75 15.92
CA LEU A 17 -32.81 -4.37 16.21
C LEU A 17 -32.39 -3.68 14.91
N PRO A 18 -32.87 -2.45 14.64
CA PRO A 18 -32.47 -1.75 13.43
C PRO A 18 -30.96 -1.56 13.37
N ALA A 19 -30.39 -1.74 12.19
CA ALA A 19 -28.98 -1.43 11.97
C ALA A 19 -28.78 0.11 12.08
N LEU A 20 -27.90 0.54 13.00
CA LEU A 20 -27.55 1.93 13.15
C LEU A 20 -26.22 2.19 12.43
N ARG A 21 -26.22 3.18 11.55
CA ARG A 21 -25.02 3.62 10.82
C ARG A 21 -24.63 5.02 11.26
N PHE A 22 -23.35 5.21 11.58
CA PHE A 22 -22.76 6.52 11.88
C PHE A 22 -21.33 6.60 11.39
N ALA A 23 -20.83 7.82 11.22
CA ALA A 23 -19.44 8.08 10.90
C ALA A 23 -18.67 8.41 12.19
N ILE A 24 -17.39 8.12 12.19
CA ILE A 24 -16.46 8.51 13.24
C ILE A 24 -15.68 9.72 12.73
N ASP A 25 -15.94 10.90 13.28
CA ASP A 25 -15.22 12.10 12.90
C ASP A 25 -13.76 12.03 13.35
N TRP A 26 -12.86 12.53 12.50
CA TRP A 26 -11.47 12.68 12.87
C TRP A 26 -11.31 13.73 13.95
N PRO A 27 -10.53 13.47 15.01
CA PRO A 27 -10.12 14.52 15.93
C PRO A 27 -9.41 15.65 15.18
N GLU A 28 -9.50 16.86 15.73
CA GLU A 28 -8.88 18.03 15.12
C GLU A 28 -7.39 17.82 14.83
N GLY A 29 -6.95 18.15 13.63
CA GLY A 29 -5.57 18.02 13.19
C GLY A 29 -5.14 16.60 12.77
N LEU A 30 -6.03 15.60 12.85
CA LEU A 30 -5.78 14.25 12.37
C LEU A 30 -6.49 13.96 11.04
N THR A 31 -5.88 13.11 10.23
CA THR A 31 -6.45 12.66 8.96
C THR A 31 -6.05 11.21 8.68
N TRP A 32 -6.67 10.60 7.69
CA TRP A 32 -6.39 9.24 7.26
C TRP A 32 -4.98 9.10 6.66
N ALA A 33 -4.23 8.11 7.10
CA ALA A 33 -2.87 7.87 6.60
C ALA A 33 -2.80 7.07 5.31
N GLY A 34 -3.86 6.40 4.89
CA GLY A 34 -3.87 5.57 3.68
C GLY A 34 -2.81 4.46 3.68
N PRO A 35 -2.70 3.58 4.70
CA PRO A 35 -1.58 2.67 4.87
C PRO A 35 -1.53 1.58 3.78
N SER A 36 -0.35 0.99 3.58
CA SER A 36 -0.11 -0.11 2.63
C SER A 36 -0.81 -1.42 3.02
N GLY A 37 -1.13 -1.61 4.32
CA GLY A 37 -1.91 -2.74 4.85
C GLY A 37 -3.33 -2.33 5.23
N PRO A 38 -4.10 -3.18 5.92
CA PRO A 38 -5.36 -2.79 6.54
C PRO A 38 -5.11 -1.59 7.46
N GLY A 39 -5.82 -0.50 7.23
CA GLY A 39 -5.61 0.74 8.01
C GLY A 39 -6.61 0.92 9.12
N LEU A 40 -7.52 -0.05 9.31
CA LEU A 40 -8.60 -0.02 10.29
C LEU A 40 -8.85 -1.42 10.83
N ALA A 41 -9.13 -1.53 12.12
CA ALA A 41 -9.61 -2.74 12.78
C ALA A 41 -10.69 -2.38 13.81
N ILE A 42 -11.60 -3.31 14.09
CA ILE A 42 -12.57 -3.23 15.19
C ILE A 42 -12.23 -4.28 16.25
N SER A 43 -12.41 -3.94 17.53
CA SER A 43 -12.21 -4.88 18.62
C SER A 43 -13.23 -6.02 18.56
N PRO A 44 -12.87 -7.26 18.97
CA PRO A 44 -13.78 -8.39 19.00
C PRO A 44 -15.09 -8.11 19.77
N ASP A 45 -15.05 -7.33 20.83
CA ASP A 45 -16.24 -6.92 21.62
C ASP A 45 -17.09 -5.85 20.92
N GLY A 46 -16.61 -5.27 19.80
CA GLY A 46 -17.31 -4.26 19.02
C GLY A 46 -17.36 -2.86 19.64
N THR A 47 -16.54 -2.60 20.67
CA THR A 47 -16.58 -1.33 21.41
C THR A 47 -15.52 -0.31 20.98
N ARG A 48 -14.48 -0.74 20.24
CA ARG A 48 -13.37 0.13 19.83
C ARG A 48 -12.99 -0.06 18.38
N VAL A 49 -12.52 1.02 17.78
CA VAL A 49 -11.93 1.00 16.43
C VAL A 49 -10.49 1.50 16.54
N ALA A 50 -9.55 0.72 15.99
CA ALA A 50 -8.16 1.13 15.82
C ALA A 50 -7.93 1.54 14.37
N TYR A 51 -7.16 2.61 14.16
CA TYR A 51 -6.83 3.09 12.83
C TYR A 51 -5.47 3.80 12.78
N VAL A 52 -4.94 3.94 11.57
CA VAL A 52 -3.73 4.71 11.33
C VAL A 52 -4.12 6.13 10.96
N ALA A 53 -3.75 7.09 11.79
CA ALA A 53 -3.99 8.51 11.54
C ALA A 53 -2.67 9.28 11.42
N ILE A 54 -2.72 10.40 10.72
CA ILE A 54 -1.59 11.32 10.51
C ILE A 54 -1.95 12.68 11.10
N SER A 55 -1.05 13.25 11.89
CA SER A 55 -1.01 14.67 12.21
C SER A 55 -0.06 15.39 11.26
N GLY A 56 -0.33 16.65 10.96
CA GLY A 56 0.58 17.48 10.16
C GLY A 56 1.99 17.61 10.72
N THR A 57 2.19 17.32 12.00
CA THR A 57 3.46 17.54 12.74
C THR A 57 4.13 16.25 13.23
N THR A 58 3.39 15.14 13.43
CA THR A 58 3.93 13.96 14.15
C THR A 58 4.01 12.68 13.32
N GLY A 59 3.67 12.73 12.03
CA GLY A 59 3.66 11.52 11.20
C GLY A 59 2.53 10.53 11.54
N PRO A 60 2.53 9.31 10.93
CA PRO A 60 1.51 8.30 11.17
C PRO A 60 1.57 7.75 12.59
N GLN A 61 0.41 7.52 13.19
CA GLN A 61 0.23 7.01 14.57
C GLN A 61 -0.88 5.96 14.60
N ILE A 62 -0.81 5.02 15.55
CA ILE A 62 -1.93 4.13 15.86
C ILE A 62 -2.82 4.83 16.89
N CYS A 63 -4.06 5.04 16.49
CA CYS A 63 -5.12 5.58 17.32
C CYS A 63 -6.16 4.51 17.64
N VAL A 64 -6.67 4.52 18.85
CA VAL A 64 -7.82 3.70 19.27
C VAL A 64 -8.92 4.62 19.77
N GLN A 65 -10.11 4.46 19.20
CA GLN A 65 -11.29 5.22 19.56
C GLN A 65 -12.33 4.31 20.20
N ASP A 66 -12.81 4.70 21.38
CA ASP A 66 -13.93 4.04 22.07
C ASP A 66 -15.24 4.51 21.46
N LEU A 67 -16.06 3.56 20.98
CA LEU A 67 -17.32 3.88 20.29
C LEU A 67 -18.45 4.32 21.23
N ARG A 68 -18.31 4.08 22.53
CA ARG A 68 -19.32 4.45 23.54
C ARG A 68 -19.10 5.86 24.06
N SER A 69 -17.85 6.21 24.39
CA SER A 69 -17.50 7.54 24.91
C SER A 69 -17.13 8.54 23.81
N GLY A 70 -16.73 8.05 22.62
CA GLY A 70 -16.12 8.88 21.57
C GLY A 70 -14.68 9.27 21.87
N GLU A 71 -14.11 8.83 23.00
CA GLU A 71 -12.74 9.18 23.39
C GLU A 71 -11.72 8.48 22.48
N MET A 72 -10.76 9.25 21.94
CA MET A 72 -9.66 8.75 21.12
C MET A 72 -8.34 8.84 21.89
N ARG A 73 -7.50 7.82 21.75
CA ARG A 73 -6.16 7.77 22.33
C ARG A 73 -5.14 7.36 21.28
N VAL A 74 -3.99 8.04 21.29
CA VAL A 74 -2.80 7.57 20.58
C VAL A 74 -2.14 6.49 21.42
N VAL A 75 -2.01 5.28 20.89
CA VAL A 75 -1.44 4.14 21.60
C VAL A 75 -0.01 3.81 21.16
N SER A 76 0.44 4.36 20.05
CA SER A 76 1.82 4.25 19.59
C SER A 76 2.25 5.45 18.77
N SER A 77 3.48 5.91 19.02
CA SER A 77 4.22 6.91 18.26
C SER A 77 5.47 6.33 17.57
N ILE A 78 5.55 4.99 17.44
CA ILE A 78 6.62 4.33 16.66
C ILE A 78 6.43 4.73 15.19
N ASP A 79 7.51 5.13 14.52
CA ASP A 79 7.48 5.62 13.15
C ASP A 79 6.92 4.58 12.15
N LEU A 80 6.14 5.05 11.18
CA LEU A 80 5.56 4.27 10.08
C LEU A 80 4.73 3.05 10.52
N PRO A 81 3.83 3.17 11.50
CA PRO A 81 3.01 2.06 11.92
C PRO A 81 1.92 1.77 10.88
N TYR A 82 1.55 0.48 10.73
CA TYR A 82 0.48 0.05 9.83
C TYR A 82 -0.15 -1.26 10.30
N GLY A 83 -1.31 -1.59 9.73
CA GLY A 83 -2.00 -2.85 9.94
C GLY A 83 -2.42 -3.08 11.40
N PRO A 84 -3.22 -2.20 12.03
CA PRO A 84 -3.71 -2.43 13.38
C PRO A 84 -4.60 -3.67 13.45
N PHE A 85 -4.53 -4.39 14.55
CA PHE A 85 -5.38 -5.54 14.88
C PHE A 85 -5.55 -5.65 16.40
N PHE A 86 -6.60 -6.27 16.87
CA PHE A 86 -6.85 -6.42 18.30
C PHE A 86 -6.51 -7.83 18.82
N SER A 87 -6.18 -7.90 20.12
CA SER A 87 -6.16 -9.16 20.85
C SER A 87 -7.59 -9.73 20.98
N PRO A 88 -7.74 -11.07 21.12
CA PRO A 88 -9.05 -11.71 21.24
C PRO A 88 -9.89 -11.18 22.41
N ASP A 89 -9.24 -10.75 23.50
CA ASP A 89 -9.87 -10.16 24.68
C ASP A 89 -10.16 -8.66 24.58
N SER A 90 -9.84 -8.02 23.45
CA SER A 90 -10.03 -6.58 23.19
C SER A 90 -9.22 -5.65 24.09
N THR A 91 -8.22 -6.15 24.84
CA THR A 91 -7.44 -5.32 25.80
C THR A 91 -6.18 -4.74 25.21
N GLN A 92 -5.69 -5.30 24.10
CA GLN A 92 -4.49 -4.85 23.41
C GLN A 92 -4.74 -4.61 21.93
N VAL A 93 -3.96 -3.72 21.34
CA VAL A 93 -3.86 -3.50 19.90
C VAL A 93 -2.46 -3.87 19.45
N GLY A 94 -2.38 -4.71 18.41
CA GLY A 94 -1.14 -5.02 17.70
C GLY A 94 -1.02 -4.19 16.44
N PHE A 95 0.21 -3.99 15.95
CA PHE A 95 0.51 -3.29 14.71
C PHE A 95 1.92 -3.66 14.22
N MET A 96 2.18 -3.38 12.96
CA MET A 96 3.51 -3.53 12.37
C MET A 96 4.17 -2.16 12.23
N ALA A 97 5.48 -2.08 12.51
CA ALA A 97 6.30 -0.89 12.30
C ALA A 97 7.77 -1.28 12.16
N ASN A 98 8.48 -0.67 11.22
CA ASN A 98 9.94 -0.83 11.05
C ASN A 98 10.40 -2.30 10.94
N GLY A 99 9.65 -3.14 10.22
CA GLY A 99 9.96 -4.57 10.05
C GLY A 99 9.72 -5.42 11.30
N LYS A 100 9.00 -4.89 12.28
CA LYS A 100 8.70 -5.55 13.55
C LYS A 100 7.20 -5.58 13.84
N LEU A 101 6.80 -6.55 14.64
CA LEU A 101 5.46 -6.72 15.18
C LEU A 101 5.44 -6.21 16.62
N TRP A 102 4.46 -5.37 16.92
CA TRP A 102 4.30 -4.70 18.20
C TRP A 102 2.92 -4.93 18.76
N ARG A 103 2.79 -4.81 20.08
CA ARG A 103 1.50 -4.71 20.79
C ARG A 103 1.54 -3.61 21.85
N ALA A 104 0.40 -3.00 22.10
CA ALA A 104 0.24 -1.99 23.15
C ALA A 104 -1.13 -2.14 23.83
N PRO A 105 -1.25 -1.81 25.15
CA PRO A 105 -2.56 -1.75 25.80
C PRO A 105 -3.47 -0.70 25.15
N VAL A 106 -4.74 -1.01 24.95
CA VAL A 106 -5.72 -0.02 24.41
C VAL A 106 -5.91 1.18 25.34
N ALA A 107 -5.61 1.02 26.62
CA ALA A 107 -5.62 2.10 27.60
C ALA A 107 -4.41 3.05 27.48
N GLY A 108 -3.46 2.76 26.60
CA GLY A 108 -2.17 3.43 26.50
C GLY A 108 -1.10 2.74 27.35
N GLY A 109 0.16 3.04 27.04
CA GLY A 109 1.32 2.46 27.71
C GLY A 109 2.48 2.26 26.72
N THR A 110 3.59 1.71 27.21
CA THR A 110 4.76 1.42 26.36
C THR A 110 4.47 0.24 25.45
N PRO A 111 4.64 0.37 24.13
CA PRO A 111 4.53 -0.74 23.20
C PRO A 111 5.58 -1.82 23.49
N PHE A 112 5.18 -3.08 23.35
CA PHE A 112 6.03 -4.26 23.51
C PHE A 112 6.34 -4.87 22.13
N GLU A 113 7.63 -5.11 21.86
CA GLU A 113 8.07 -5.80 20.64
C GLU A 113 7.82 -7.31 20.76
N ILE A 114 7.08 -7.89 19.82
CA ILE A 114 6.79 -9.32 19.78
C ILE A 114 7.87 -10.05 18.96
N GLY A 115 8.31 -9.46 17.84
CA GLY A 115 9.33 -10.05 16.98
C GLY A 115 9.40 -9.39 15.61
N THR A 116 10.20 -9.97 14.71
CA THR A 116 10.37 -9.46 13.35
C THR A 116 9.29 -9.97 12.41
N VAL A 117 8.92 -9.14 11.45
CA VAL A 117 8.06 -9.51 10.31
C VAL A 117 8.80 -9.24 9.00
N ASP A 118 8.39 -9.90 7.93
CA ASP A 118 8.89 -9.54 6.60
C ASP A 118 8.34 -8.15 6.22
N VAL A 119 9.17 -7.32 5.62
CA VAL A 119 8.75 -5.97 5.13
C VAL A 119 7.62 -6.04 4.10
N ASN A 120 7.38 -7.20 3.53
CA ASN A 120 6.28 -7.48 2.62
C ASN A 120 5.08 -8.15 3.30
N ASP A 121 5.09 -8.34 4.62
CA ASP A 121 3.93 -8.86 5.34
C ASP A 121 2.75 -7.90 5.20
N ARG A 122 1.58 -8.46 4.90
CA ARG A 122 0.32 -7.75 4.69
C ARG A 122 -0.79 -8.46 5.43
N GLY A 123 -1.26 -7.79 6.49
CA GLY A 123 -2.31 -8.33 7.36
C GLY A 123 -1.78 -9.25 8.44
N VAL A 124 -2.41 -9.14 9.60
CA VAL A 124 -2.11 -9.87 10.82
C VAL A 124 -3.42 -10.25 11.51
N ALA A 125 -3.46 -11.42 12.12
CA ALA A 125 -4.58 -11.86 12.94
C ALA A 125 -4.08 -12.47 14.24
N TRP A 126 -4.68 -12.08 15.36
CA TRP A 126 -4.38 -12.60 16.70
C TRP A 126 -5.40 -13.66 17.08
N SER A 127 -4.95 -14.86 17.39
CA SER A 127 -5.79 -16.00 17.73
C SER A 127 -5.86 -16.19 19.25
N ASP A 128 -6.93 -16.81 19.70
CA ASP A 128 -7.15 -17.18 21.11
C ASP A 128 -6.31 -18.39 21.57
N ASP A 129 -5.49 -18.95 20.66
CA ASP A 129 -4.52 -19.99 20.98
C ASP A 129 -3.15 -19.45 21.44
N GLY A 130 -3.01 -18.12 21.60
CA GLY A 130 -1.78 -17.44 21.98
C GLY A 130 -0.79 -17.22 20.83
N PHE A 131 -1.24 -17.39 19.57
CA PHE A 131 -0.42 -17.12 18.40
C PHE A 131 -0.94 -15.93 17.59
N ILE A 132 -0.01 -15.25 16.97
CA ILE A 132 -0.26 -14.18 16.00
C ILE A 132 0.18 -14.67 14.64
N TYR A 133 -0.73 -14.61 13.67
CA TYR A 133 -0.51 -15.04 12.29
C TYR A 133 -0.26 -13.83 11.41
N SER A 134 0.79 -13.87 10.58
CA SER A 134 1.08 -12.85 9.58
C SER A 134 1.26 -13.46 8.20
N GLY A 135 1.03 -12.69 7.16
CA GLY A 135 1.11 -13.18 5.78
C GLY A 135 1.88 -12.27 4.85
N GLY A 136 2.72 -12.86 4.01
CA GLY A 136 3.61 -12.14 3.09
C GLY A 136 4.15 -12.99 1.95
N GLY A 137 5.29 -12.57 1.41
CA GLY A 137 5.95 -13.21 0.26
C GLY A 137 6.48 -14.62 0.53
N SER A 138 6.69 -15.00 1.78
CA SER A 138 7.09 -16.35 2.18
C SER A 138 5.92 -17.30 2.45
N GLY A 139 4.70 -16.75 2.59
CA GLY A 139 3.49 -17.48 2.99
C GLY A 139 2.90 -16.98 4.30
N ILE A 140 1.98 -17.75 4.88
CA ILE A 140 1.46 -17.50 6.24
C ILE A 140 2.42 -18.10 7.25
N SER A 141 2.76 -17.34 8.28
CA SER A 141 3.53 -17.79 9.44
C SER A 141 2.86 -17.36 10.74
N ARG A 142 3.23 -17.99 11.85
CA ARG A 142 2.77 -17.60 13.18
C ARG A 142 3.94 -17.38 14.13
N ILE A 143 3.72 -16.55 15.13
CA ILE A 143 4.64 -16.30 16.24
C ILE A 143 3.85 -16.31 17.55
N SER A 144 4.43 -16.76 18.66
CA SER A 144 3.78 -16.64 19.96
C SER A 144 3.57 -15.16 20.32
N GLU A 145 2.47 -14.83 20.95
CA GLU A 145 2.19 -13.47 21.46
C GLU A 145 3.22 -12.98 22.49
N SER A 146 3.94 -13.91 23.12
CA SER A 146 5.08 -13.62 24.01
C SER A 146 6.42 -13.43 23.28
N GLY A 147 6.42 -13.56 21.96
CA GLY A 147 7.63 -13.50 21.13
C GLY A 147 8.25 -14.85 20.81
N GLY A 148 9.41 -14.83 20.17
CA GLY A 148 10.15 -16.04 19.80
C GLY A 148 10.32 -16.23 18.29
N THR A 149 10.50 -17.48 17.86
CA THR A 149 10.76 -17.82 16.47
C THR A 149 9.46 -17.92 15.66
N ARG A 150 9.44 -17.37 14.46
CA ARG A 150 8.32 -17.52 13.52
C ARG A 150 8.27 -18.95 12.98
N GLU A 151 7.10 -19.54 12.99
CA GLU A 151 6.83 -20.86 12.42
C GLU A 151 6.06 -20.72 11.09
N PRO A 152 6.56 -21.28 9.97
CA PRO A 152 5.83 -21.26 8.70
C PRO A 152 4.62 -22.22 8.77
N ILE A 153 3.48 -21.74 8.29
CA ILE A 153 2.22 -22.48 8.18
C ILE A 153 1.91 -22.84 6.73
N THR A 154 2.13 -21.88 5.79
CA THR A 154 2.05 -22.16 4.36
C THR A 154 3.30 -21.65 3.67
N SER A 155 3.55 -22.15 2.45
CA SER A 155 4.60 -21.66 1.56
C SER A 155 4.00 -21.27 0.22
N VAL A 156 4.54 -20.21 -0.39
CA VAL A 156 4.14 -19.72 -1.70
C VAL A 156 4.66 -20.62 -2.80
N ASP A 157 3.79 -21.07 -3.71
CA ASP A 157 4.18 -21.83 -4.90
C ASP A 157 4.44 -20.88 -6.09
N LYS A 158 5.70 -20.51 -6.26
CA LYS A 158 6.13 -19.64 -7.36
C LYS A 158 5.90 -20.26 -8.74
N SER A 159 5.89 -21.60 -8.84
CA SER A 159 5.66 -22.30 -10.11
C SER A 159 4.19 -22.18 -10.55
N ALA A 160 3.27 -22.06 -9.60
CA ALA A 160 1.86 -21.77 -9.84
C ALA A 160 1.57 -20.26 -10.03
N GLY A 161 2.60 -19.42 -10.08
CA GLY A 161 2.46 -17.96 -10.22
C GLY A 161 2.07 -17.25 -8.93
N GLU A 162 2.20 -17.89 -7.76
CA GLU A 162 1.91 -17.26 -6.49
C GLU A 162 3.02 -16.29 -6.08
N VAL A 163 2.60 -15.17 -5.51
CA VAL A 163 3.46 -14.07 -5.07
C VAL A 163 3.51 -13.95 -3.57
N ALA A 164 2.35 -14.11 -2.95
CA ALA A 164 2.21 -13.96 -1.50
C ALA A 164 0.93 -14.64 -1.01
N HIS A 165 0.97 -15.05 0.25
CA HIS A 165 -0.23 -15.36 1.03
C HIS A 165 -0.45 -14.22 2.03
N ARG A 166 -1.62 -13.55 1.98
CA ARG A 166 -1.88 -12.29 2.67
C ARG A 166 -3.17 -12.31 3.47
N PHE A 167 -3.29 -11.37 4.40
CA PHE A 167 -4.52 -11.09 5.15
C PHE A 167 -5.08 -12.34 5.84
N PRO A 168 -4.30 -12.96 6.75
CA PRO A 168 -4.81 -14.07 7.56
C PRO A 168 -6.01 -13.63 8.39
N ALA A 169 -6.98 -14.53 8.53
CA ALA A 169 -8.13 -14.35 9.42
C ALA A 169 -8.46 -15.69 10.11
N ILE A 170 -8.67 -15.64 11.40
CA ILE A 170 -8.84 -16.83 12.22
C ILE A 170 -10.25 -17.41 12.05
N VAL A 171 -10.33 -18.71 11.83
CA VAL A 171 -11.57 -19.48 11.95
C VAL A 171 -11.66 -20.00 13.39
N PRO A 172 -12.78 -19.79 14.12
CA PRO A 172 -12.95 -20.26 15.48
C PRO A 172 -12.67 -21.77 15.63
N GLY A 173 -12.24 -22.19 16.82
CA GLY A 173 -11.89 -23.57 17.12
C GLY A 173 -10.43 -23.92 16.85
N ARG A 174 -9.57 -22.91 16.58
CA ARG A 174 -8.09 -23.04 16.48
C ARG A 174 -7.60 -23.97 15.37
N ARG A 175 -8.47 -24.24 14.38
CA ARG A 175 -8.16 -25.21 13.33
C ARG A 175 -7.84 -24.60 12.00
N GLY A 176 -8.47 -23.48 11.65
CA GLY A 176 -8.37 -22.90 10.32
C GLY A 176 -7.89 -21.47 10.32
N VAL A 177 -7.12 -21.10 9.30
CA VAL A 177 -6.78 -19.70 8.96
C VAL A 177 -7.16 -19.45 7.52
N LEU A 178 -8.07 -18.51 7.31
CA LEU A 178 -8.41 -17.96 6.00
C LEU A 178 -7.30 -17.03 5.55
N PHE A 179 -7.05 -16.96 4.25
CA PHE A 179 -6.07 -16.02 3.70
C PHE A 179 -6.33 -15.75 2.22
N THR A 180 -5.62 -14.78 1.69
CA THR A 180 -5.62 -14.46 0.25
C THR A 180 -4.39 -15.04 -0.40
N VAL A 181 -4.55 -15.90 -1.40
CA VAL A 181 -3.50 -16.27 -2.36
C VAL A 181 -3.43 -15.15 -3.39
N PHE A 182 -2.32 -14.43 -3.42
CA PHE A 182 -2.10 -13.31 -4.33
C PHE A 182 -1.14 -13.72 -5.45
N LYS A 183 -1.56 -13.54 -6.70
CA LYS A 183 -0.81 -13.93 -7.90
C LYS A 183 -0.35 -12.72 -8.74
N GLY A 184 -0.12 -11.58 -8.08
CA GLY A 184 0.35 -10.36 -8.74
C GLY A 184 -0.75 -9.39 -9.12
N SER A 185 -2.01 -9.82 -9.24
CA SER A 185 -3.17 -8.96 -9.49
C SER A 185 -4.34 -9.30 -8.57
N LEU A 186 -5.27 -8.35 -8.40
CA LEU A 186 -6.50 -8.60 -7.63
C LEU A 186 -7.49 -9.49 -8.38
N GLU A 187 -7.47 -9.50 -9.70
CA GLU A 187 -8.32 -10.37 -10.53
C GLU A 187 -7.91 -11.85 -10.41
N GLU A 188 -6.65 -12.10 -10.10
CA GLU A 188 -6.13 -13.45 -9.86
C GLU A 188 -6.09 -13.83 -8.38
N ALA A 189 -6.41 -12.89 -7.49
CA ALA A 189 -6.46 -13.15 -6.06
C ALA A 189 -7.57 -14.14 -5.72
N ARG A 190 -7.27 -15.11 -4.84
CA ARG A 190 -8.20 -16.16 -4.41
C ARG A 190 -8.25 -16.25 -2.89
N VAL A 191 -9.43 -16.49 -2.36
CA VAL A 191 -9.61 -16.81 -0.95
C VAL A 191 -9.30 -18.28 -0.73
N ALA A 192 -8.46 -18.57 0.25
CA ALA A 192 -8.03 -19.89 0.63
C ALA A 192 -8.16 -20.11 2.14
N VAL A 193 -8.05 -21.36 2.56
CA VAL A 193 -8.00 -21.76 3.96
C VAL A 193 -6.87 -22.76 4.18
N VAL A 194 -6.15 -22.65 5.28
CA VAL A 194 -5.20 -23.66 5.77
C VAL A 194 -5.73 -24.28 7.04
N ASP A 195 -5.65 -25.61 7.15
CA ASP A 195 -5.78 -26.34 8.41
C ASP A 195 -4.43 -26.27 9.13
N VAL A 196 -4.37 -25.57 10.26
CA VAL A 196 -3.09 -25.29 10.96
C VAL A 196 -2.46 -26.54 11.58
N THR A 197 -3.25 -27.59 11.81
CA THR A 197 -2.77 -28.87 12.37
C THR A 197 -2.04 -29.68 11.32
N THR A 198 -2.64 -29.77 10.13
CA THR A 198 -2.10 -30.56 9.02
C THR A 198 -1.19 -29.75 8.10
N LYS A 199 -1.22 -28.42 8.20
CA LYS A 199 -0.59 -27.43 7.31
C LYS A 199 -1.00 -27.58 5.83
N LYS A 200 -2.09 -28.30 5.55
CA LYS A 200 -2.66 -28.42 4.21
C LYS A 200 -3.60 -27.27 3.95
N TRP A 201 -3.46 -26.64 2.80
CA TRP A 201 -4.32 -25.53 2.40
C TRP A 201 -4.99 -25.78 1.05
N ARG A 202 -6.08 -25.07 0.79
CA ARG A 202 -6.80 -25.10 -0.48
C ARG A 202 -7.52 -23.79 -0.76
N VAL A 203 -7.72 -23.50 -2.03
CA VAL A 203 -8.59 -22.41 -2.49
C VAL A 203 -10.03 -22.76 -2.16
N LEU A 204 -10.80 -21.78 -1.68
CA LEU A 204 -12.21 -21.92 -1.31
C LEU A 204 -13.16 -21.47 -2.39
N LEU A 205 -12.78 -20.51 -3.23
CA LEU A 205 -13.63 -19.86 -4.20
C LEU A 205 -12.96 -19.85 -5.58
N ASP A 206 -13.66 -20.30 -6.62
CA ASP A 206 -13.18 -20.27 -8.00
C ASP A 206 -13.09 -18.85 -8.58
N ARG A 207 -13.77 -17.90 -7.94
CA ARG A 207 -13.82 -16.50 -8.36
C ARG A 207 -12.85 -15.65 -7.54
N THR A 208 -12.54 -14.47 -8.08
CA THR A 208 -11.68 -13.48 -7.41
C THR A 208 -12.22 -13.09 -6.04
N GLY A 209 -11.29 -12.93 -5.08
CA GLY A 209 -11.61 -12.47 -3.73
C GLY A 209 -10.37 -12.24 -2.91
N HIS A 210 -10.42 -11.26 -2.02
CA HIS A 210 -9.31 -10.90 -1.14
C HIS A 210 -9.81 -10.40 0.23
N ALA A 211 -8.87 -10.30 1.20
CA ALA A 211 -9.12 -9.84 2.56
C ALA A 211 -10.30 -10.59 3.24
N PRO A 212 -10.22 -11.94 3.38
CA PRO A 212 -11.29 -12.73 3.97
C PRO A 212 -11.43 -12.48 5.48
N ILE A 213 -12.66 -12.58 5.99
CA ILE A 213 -12.99 -12.59 7.43
C ILE A 213 -14.05 -13.67 7.67
N TYR A 214 -13.90 -14.45 8.74
CA TYR A 214 -14.97 -15.30 9.26
C TYR A 214 -15.80 -14.52 10.28
N VAL A 215 -17.12 -14.70 10.26
CA VAL A 215 -18.02 -14.12 11.27
C VAL A 215 -18.83 -15.20 11.96
N PRO A 216 -19.17 -15.02 13.30
CA PRO A 216 -19.84 -16.04 14.11
C PRO A 216 -21.21 -16.52 13.59
N THR A 217 -21.80 -15.79 12.65
CA THR A 217 -23.03 -16.19 11.96
C THR A 217 -22.84 -17.35 10.96
N GLY A 218 -21.61 -17.90 10.88
CA GLY A 218 -21.27 -19.00 9.96
C GLY A 218 -21.05 -18.52 8.52
N HIS A 219 -20.55 -17.30 8.33
CA HIS A 219 -20.28 -16.77 7.00
C HIS A 219 -18.81 -16.42 6.81
N LEU A 220 -18.34 -16.70 5.61
CA LEU A 220 -17.12 -16.14 5.04
C LEU A 220 -17.47 -14.81 4.36
N LEU A 221 -16.83 -13.74 4.78
CA LEU A 221 -16.86 -12.43 4.14
C LEU A 221 -15.56 -12.22 3.35
N TYR A 222 -15.61 -11.54 2.22
CA TYR A 222 -14.43 -11.18 1.45
C TYR A 222 -14.74 -10.03 0.49
N LEU A 223 -13.73 -9.32 0.05
CA LEU A 223 -13.88 -8.23 -0.93
C LEU A 223 -13.69 -8.74 -2.36
N ARG A 224 -14.49 -8.18 -3.26
CA ARG A 224 -14.36 -8.28 -4.71
C ARG A 224 -14.64 -6.92 -5.34
N THR A 225 -13.61 -6.25 -5.84
CA THR A 225 -13.73 -4.92 -6.48
C THR A 225 -14.53 -3.89 -5.66
N GLY A 226 -14.23 -3.78 -4.35
CA GLY A 226 -14.90 -2.83 -3.42
C GLY A 226 -16.30 -3.25 -2.96
N VAL A 227 -16.76 -4.44 -3.36
CA VAL A 227 -18.00 -5.04 -2.88
C VAL A 227 -17.69 -6.12 -1.85
N LEU A 228 -18.28 -6.00 -0.67
CA LEU A 228 -18.23 -7.05 0.35
C LEU A 228 -19.19 -8.17 -0.04
N MET A 229 -18.63 -9.34 -0.21
CA MET A 229 -19.33 -10.58 -0.56
C MET A 229 -19.47 -11.45 0.69
N ALA A 230 -20.52 -12.24 0.77
CA ALA A 230 -20.72 -13.22 1.83
C ALA A 230 -21.07 -14.59 1.22
N ALA A 231 -20.58 -15.66 1.85
CA ALA A 231 -20.95 -17.05 1.58
C ALA A 231 -21.08 -17.81 2.89
N ARG A 232 -21.96 -18.80 2.97
CA ARG A 232 -22.02 -19.69 4.15
C ARG A 232 -20.76 -20.53 4.21
N PHE A 233 -20.24 -20.68 5.40
CA PHE A 233 -18.97 -21.37 5.65
C PHE A 233 -19.09 -22.33 6.83
N ASP A 234 -18.86 -23.60 6.58
CA ASP A 234 -18.76 -24.63 7.62
C ASP A 234 -17.35 -24.60 8.23
N ALA A 235 -17.24 -24.03 9.43
CA ALA A 235 -15.97 -23.91 10.14
C ALA A 235 -15.39 -25.26 10.58
N SER A 236 -16.22 -26.30 10.75
CA SER A 236 -15.75 -27.64 11.13
C SER A 236 -15.12 -28.40 9.96
N ARG A 237 -15.60 -28.15 8.75
CA ARG A 237 -15.09 -28.76 7.49
C ARG A 237 -14.15 -27.83 6.75
N LEU A 238 -14.10 -26.56 7.14
CA LEU A 238 -13.39 -25.48 6.47
C LEU A 238 -13.88 -25.26 5.03
N GLU A 239 -15.17 -25.38 4.75
CA GLU A 239 -15.76 -25.38 3.41
C GLU A 239 -16.81 -24.30 3.22
N VAL A 240 -16.85 -23.71 2.01
CA VAL A 240 -17.96 -22.87 1.57
C VAL A 240 -19.12 -23.75 1.12
N THR A 241 -20.33 -23.48 1.63
CA THR A 241 -21.52 -24.33 1.40
C THR A 241 -22.58 -23.67 0.53
N THR A 242 -22.43 -22.38 0.19
CA THR A 242 -23.37 -21.68 -0.71
C THR A 242 -22.62 -20.83 -1.74
N ALA A 243 -23.34 -20.41 -2.78
CA ALA A 243 -22.85 -19.34 -3.65
C ALA A 243 -22.67 -18.03 -2.87
N SER A 244 -21.75 -17.18 -3.35
CA SER A 244 -21.48 -15.89 -2.73
C SER A 244 -22.47 -14.82 -3.18
N THR A 245 -22.97 -14.03 -2.24
CA THR A 245 -23.93 -12.94 -2.44
C THR A 245 -23.28 -11.60 -2.08
N PRO A 246 -23.49 -10.51 -2.85
CA PRO A 246 -23.07 -9.16 -2.46
C PRO A 246 -23.91 -8.67 -1.29
N VAL A 247 -23.25 -8.17 -0.23
CA VAL A 247 -23.93 -7.70 0.99
C VAL A 247 -23.70 -6.22 1.31
N MET A 248 -22.63 -5.64 0.80
CA MET A 248 -22.35 -4.21 0.96
C MET A 248 -21.40 -3.72 -0.15
N SER A 249 -21.62 -2.53 -0.68
CA SER A 249 -20.74 -1.88 -1.66
C SER A 249 -20.01 -0.67 -1.09
N GLY A 250 -18.99 -0.18 -1.80
CA GLY A 250 -18.27 1.04 -1.43
C GLY A 250 -17.33 0.85 -0.24
N VAL A 251 -16.71 -0.31 -0.10
CA VAL A 251 -15.63 -0.54 0.88
C VAL A 251 -14.30 -0.20 0.25
N LEU A 252 -13.58 0.73 0.87
CA LEU A 252 -12.25 1.13 0.42
C LEU A 252 -11.28 -0.06 0.51
N PHE A 253 -10.49 -0.24 -0.53
CA PHE A 253 -9.39 -1.21 -0.58
C PHE A 253 -8.19 -0.60 -1.31
N ASN A 254 -7.02 -1.16 -1.10
CA ASN A 254 -5.81 -0.73 -1.81
C ASN A 254 -5.38 -1.76 -2.86
N ASN A 255 -4.40 -1.38 -3.67
CA ASN A 255 -3.87 -2.19 -4.75
C ASN A 255 -3.18 -3.49 -4.28
N GLY A 256 -2.77 -3.55 -3.02
CA GLY A 256 -2.23 -4.76 -2.38
C GLY A 256 -3.31 -5.74 -1.94
N GLY A 257 -4.59 -5.40 -2.11
CA GLY A 257 -5.74 -6.21 -1.70
C GLY A 257 -6.12 -6.05 -0.23
N ALA A 258 -5.55 -5.08 0.50
CA ALA A 258 -6.01 -4.78 1.85
C ALA A 258 -7.39 -4.13 1.79
N GLY A 259 -8.37 -4.77 2.39
CA GLY A 259 -9.67 -4.18 2.67
C GLY A 259 -9.59 -3.36 3.96
N HIS A 260 -10.09 -2.13 3.91
CA HIS A 260 -10.17 -1.29 5.10
C HIS A 260 -11.51 -1.50 5.79
N TYR A 261 -11.72 -2.70 6.34
CA TYR A 261 -12.89 -3.08 7.10
C TYR A 261 -12.56 -4.13 8.15
N GLY A 262 -13.39 -4.21 9.17
CA GLY A 262 -13.35 -5.25 10.21
C GLY A 262 -14.76 -5.51 10.74
N VAL A 263 -14.99 -6.73 11.24
CA VAL A 263 -16.28 -7.13 11.82
C VAL A 263 -16.02 -7.73 13.20
N SER A 264 -16.72 -7.22 14.20
CA SER A 264 -16.65 -7.73 15.58
C SER A 264 -17.40 -9.06 15.72
N SER A 265 -17.12 -9.79 16.81
CA SER A 265 -17.88 -10.99 17.16
C SER A 265 -19.32 -10.68 17.58
N THR A 266 -19.60 -9.44 17.95
CA THR A 266 -20.93 -8.97 18.39
C THR A 266 -21.80 -8.42 17.26
N GLY A 267 -21.28 -8.36 16.01
CA GLY A 267 -22.06 -7.92 14.85
C GLY A 267 -21.96 -6.43 14.53
N THR A 268 -20.91 -5.76 14.97
CA THR A 268 -20.58 -4.40 14.52
C THR A 268 -19.56 -4.48 13.38
N ILE A 269 -19.80 -3.81 12.27
CA ILE A 269 -18.82 -3.61 11.20
C ILE A 269 -18.29 -2.18 11.23
N ALA A 270 -16.97 -2.04 11.14
CA ALA A 270 -16.32 -0.76 10.87
C ALA A 270 -15.63 -0.83 9.51
N TYR A 271 -15.73 0.22 8.71
CA TYR A 271 -15.12 0.27 7.38
C TYR A 271 -14.80 1.69 6.95
N MET A 272 -13.85 1.83 6.04
CA MET A 272 -13.60 3.07 5.31
C MET A 272 -14.44 3.06 4.04
N PRO A 273 -15.29 4.07 3.82
CA PRO A 273 -16.04 4.16 2.58
C PRO A 273 -15.12 4.54 1.41
N ASP A 274 -15.31 3.89 0.27
CA ASP A 274 -14.76 4.39 -1.00
C ASP A 274 -15.69 5.50 -1.52
N SER A 275 -15.31 6.74 -1.28
CA SER A 275 -16.07 7.90 -1.76
C SER A 275 -16.01 8.08 -3.28
N GLY A 276 -15.20 7.27 -3.98
CA GLY A 276 -14.89 7.46 -5.39
C GLY A 276 -14.11 8.74 -5.69
N SER A 277 -13.91 9.61 -4.69
CA SER A 277 -13.11 10.83 -4.86
C SER A 277 -11.63 10.49 -4.83
N ARG A 278 -10.88 11.02 -5.78
CA ARG A 278 -9.43 10.86 -5.84
C ARG A 278 -8.74 12.01 -5.13
N PRO A 279 -7.62 11.76 -4.42
CA PRO A 279 -6.81 12.82 -3.87
C PRO A 279 -6.48 13.85 -4.94
N GLN A 280 -6.82 15.10 -4.66
CA GLN A 280 -6.50 16.21 -5.54
C GLN A 280 -5.23 16.90 -5.04
N ALA A 281 -4.39 17.33 -5.96
CA ALA A 281 -3.17 18.05 -5.63
C ALA A 281 -3.03 19.31 -6.49
N ASP A 282 -2.42 20.33 -5.89
CA ASP A 282 -1.90 21.48 -6.62
C ASP A 282 -0.41 21.21 -6.92
N LEU A 283 -0.01 21.42 -8.16
CA LEU A 283 1.41 21.41 -8.51
C LEU A 283 1.99 22.79 -8.20
N VAL A 284 3.04 22.81 -7.37
CA VAL A 284 3.64 24.05 -6.90
C VAL A 284 5.16 24.02 -7.04
N TRP A 285 5.74 25.19 -7.24
CA TRP A 285 7.18 25.41 -7.09
C TRP A 285 7.50 25.79 -5.65
N VAL A 286 8.53 25.19 -5.09
CA VAL A 286 9.09 25.55 -3.79
C VAL A 286 10.54 25.91 -3.96
N ASP A 287 10.94 27.10 -3.52
CA ASP A 287 12.33 27.50 -3.58
C ASP A 287 13.14 26.98 -2.38
N ARG A 288 14.43 27.23 -2.38
CA ARG A 288 15.35 26.74 -1.32
C ARG A 288 15.10 27.36 0.06
N THR A 289 14.27 28.39 0.14
CA THR A 289 13.84 29.04 1.40
C THR A 289 12.48 28.55 1.89
N GLY A 290 11.85 27.64 1.14
CA GLY A 290 10.50 27.13 1.44
C GLY A 290 9.36 27.98 0.89
N ARG A 291 9.65 29.03 0.11
CA ARG A 291 8.62 29.88 -0.49
C ARG A 291 7.90 29.14 -1.61
N ILE A 292 6.58 29.09 -1.52
CA ILE A 292 5.69 28.39 -2.45
C ILE A 292 5.20 29.35 -3.52
N THR A 293 5.26 28.92 -4.79
CA THR A 293 4.67 29.61 -5.94
C THR A 293 3.78 28.62 -6.70
N ALA A 294 2.54 28.98 -6.97
CA ALA A 294 1.62 28.14 -7.73
C ALA A 294 2.10 27.96 -9.17
N THR A 295 1.78 26.80 -9.76
CA THR A 295 1.81 26.61 -11.21
C THR A 295 0.41 26.92 -11.76
N ASP A 296 0.33 27.11 -13.09
CA ASP A 296 -0.98 27.32 -13.75
C ASP A 296 -1.67 25.99 -14.13
N LEU A 297 -1.10 24.84 -13.74
CA LEU A 297 -1.74 23.55 -13.93
C LEU A 297 -3.07 23.51 -13.17
N PRO A 298 -4.19 23.19 -13.83
CA PRO A 298 -5.44 22.96 -13.13
C PRO A 298 -5.29 21.86 -12.08
N ARG A 299 -5.93 22.06 -10.95
CA ARG A 299 -6.00 21.05 -9.87
C ARG A 299 -6.48 19.71 -10.40
N GLY A 300 -5.86 18.62 -9.96
CA GLY A 300 -6.22 17.29 -10.41
C GLY A 300 -5.65 16.15 -9.55
N PRO A 301 -6.07 14.91 -9.85
CA PRO A 301 -5.60 13.72 -9.14
C PRO A 301 -4.24 13.26 -9.66
N TYR A 302 -3.23 14.10 -9.47
CA TYR A 302 -1.89 13.90 -9.99
C TYR A 302 -0.94 13.26 -8.99
N SER A 303 0.04 12.50 -9.53
CA SER A 303 1.19 11.94 -8.82
C SER A 303 2.41 11.89 -9.73
N GLY A 304 3.58 11.52 -9.18
CA GLY A 304 4.79 11.19 -9.93
C GLY A 304 5.31 12.29 -10.87
N PRO A 305 5.53 13.55 -10.43
CA PRO A 305 5.99 14.60 -11.32
C PRO A 305 7.40 14.30 -11.85
N ALA A 306 7.59 14.44 -13.16
CA ALA A 306 8.87 14.33 -13.86
C ALA A 306 9.05 15.50 -14.83
N LEU A 307 10.00 16.39 -14.54
CA LEU A 307 10.32 17.54 -15.39
C LEU A 307 11.08 17.11 -16.65
N SER A 308 10.70 17.70 -17.77
CA SER A 308 11.47 17.57 -19.00
C SER A 308 12.90 18.11 -18.82
N PRO A 309 13.89 17.62 -19.60
CA PRO A 309 15.29 18.07 -19.48
C PRO A 309 15.47 19.57 -19.67
N ASP A 310 14.65 20.21 -20.48
CA ASP A 310 14.64 21.66 -20.69
C ASP A 310 13.88 22.45 -19.60
N GLY A 311 13.11 21.76 -18.74
CA GLY A 311 12.29 22.34 -17.67
C GLY A 311 11.01 23.03 -18.15
N THR A 312 10.65 22.92 -19.42
CA THR A 312 9.47 23.59 -20.01
C THR A 312 8.19 22.79 -19.86
N ARG A 313 8.28 21.49 -19.59
CA ARG A 313 7.16 20.56 -19.46
C ARG A 313 7.31 19.66 -18.23
N VAL A 314 6.21 19.12 -17.77
CA VAL A 314 6.19 18.09 -16.72
C VAL A 314 5.27 16.95 -17.13
N ALA A 315 5.76 15.71 -17.02
CA ALA A 315 4.96 14.51 -17.09
C ALA A 315 4.40 14.19 -15.70
N LEU A 316 3.13 13.79 -15.65
CA LEU A 316 2.39 13.47 -14.43
C LEU A 316 1.60 12.19 -14.65
N GLU A 317 1.47 11.42 -13.59
CA GLU A 317 0.48 10.36 -13.50
C GLU A 317 -0.87 10.98 -13.13
N SER A 318 -1.96 10.54 -13.74
CA SER A 318 -3.31 11.05 -13.49
C SER A 318 -4.29 9.90 -13.24
N SER A 319 -4.87 9.87 -12.06
CA SER A 319 -5.82 8.83 -11.61
C SER A 319 -7.25 9.35 -11.65
N THR A 320 -7.89 9.33 -12.82
CA THR A 320 -9.27 9.84 -12.99
C THR A 320 -10.36 8.83 -12.61
N SER A 321 -10.03 7.54 -12.51
CA SER A 321 -10.97 6.47 -12.17
C SER A 321 -10.28 5.41 -11.29
N PRO A 322 -11.02 4.64 -10.46
CA PRO A 322 -10.49 3.52 -9.71
C PRO A 322 -9.78 2.52 -10.62
N GLY A 323 -8.54 2.15 -10.27
CA GLY A 323 -7.77 1.17 -11.03
C GLY A 323 -7.24 1.65 -12.38
N ARG A 324 -7.42 2.93 -12.73
CA ARG A 324 -6.90 3.54 -13.96
C ARG A 324 -5.94 4.67 -13.64
N GLN A 325 -4.78 4.64 -14.24
CA GLN A 325 -3.76 5.68 -14.11
C GLN A 325 -3.15 5.91 -15.48
N SER A 326 -3.29 7.12 -15.97
CA SER A 326 -2.77 7.55 -17.29
C SER A 326 -1.62 8.54 -17.11
N LEU A 327 -0.80 8.70 -18.12
CA LEU A 327 0.19 9.76 -18.19
C LEU A 327 -0.36 10.96 -18.95
N VAL A 328 -0.06 12.14 -18.41
CA VAL A 328 -0.35 13.44 -19.02
C VAL A 328 0.92 14.29 -19.01
N VAL A 329 1.05 15.19 -19.97
CA VAL A 329 2.14 16.17 -20.02
C VAL A 329 1.55 17.57 -19.96
N TRP A 330 2.00 18.37 -19.02
CA TRP A 330 1.71 19.79 -18.91
C TRP A 330 2.84 20.62 -19.52
N ASP A 331 2.50 21.53 -20.42
CA ASP A 331 3.40 22.53 -20.99
C ASP A 331 3.19 23.88 -20.26
N PHE A 332 4.21 24.35 -19.56
CA PHE A 332 4.10 25.56 -18.72
C PHE A 332 3.92 26.84 -19.57
N ALA A 333 4.50 26.92 -20.76
CA ALA A 333 4.40 28.09 -21.60
C ALA A 333 3.06 28.14 -22.37
N ARG A 334 2.64 26.99 -22.91
CA ARG A 334 1.40 26.87 -23.68
C ARG A 334 0.16 26.73 -22.81
N ARG A 335 0.34 26.36 -21.52
CA ARG A 335 -0.75 26.05 -20.57
C ARG A 335 -1.67 24.97 -21.11
N THR A 336 -1.10 23.91 -21.68
CA THR A 336 -1.83 22.80 -22.26
C THR A 336 -1.51 21.50 -21.54
N LEU A 337 -2.56 20.72 -21.24
CA LEU A 337 -2.46 19.38 -20.68
C LEU A 337 -2.72 18.37 -21.81
N THR A 338 -1.71 17.60 -22.17
CA THR A 338 -1.75 16.63 -23.26
C THR A 338 -1.82 15.22 -22.68
N PRO A 339 -2.88 14.44 -22.95
CA PRO A 339 -2.91 13.01 -22.61
C PRO A 339 -1.88 12.24 -23.44
N ILE A 340 -1.01 11.48 -22.78
CA ILE A 340 0.00 10.63 -23.42
C ILE A 340 -0.56 9.23 -23.61
N THR A 341 -1.04 8.59 -22.53
CA THR A 341 -1.66 7.26 -22.60
C THR A 341 -3.18 7.39 -22.63
N ARG A 342 -3.85 6.67 -23.51
CA ARG A 342 -5.30 6.76 -23.76
C ARG A 342 -6.03 5.43 -23.62
N ASP A 343 -5.27 4.36 -23.44
CA ASP A 343 -5.82 3.02 -23.25
C ASP A 343 -6.30 2.81 -21.80
N SER A 344 -6.84 1.64 -21.51
CA SER A 344 -7.30 1.25 -20.17
C SER A 344 -6.17 0.79 -19.26
N SER A 345 -4.91 0.87 -19.70
CA SER A 345 -3.76 0.46 -18.92
C SER A 345 -3.46 1.40 -17.75
N VAL A 346 -2.73 0.90 -16.77
CA VAL A 346 -2.16 1.70 -15.69
C VAL A 346 -0.75 2.08 -16.10
N SER A 347 -0.50 3.37 -16.26
CA SER A 347 0.79 3.93 -16.71
C SER A 347 1.43 4.73 -15.57
N GLU A 348 2.68 4.39 -15.20
CA GLU A 348 3.35 4.88 -14.00
C GLU A 348 4.82 5.21 -14.25
N ALA A 349 5.41 6.00 -13.34
CA ALA A 349 6.84 6.28 -13.23
C ALA A 349 7.48 6.81 -14.52
N PRO A 350 6.99 7.91 -15.08
CA PRO A 350 7.56 8.48 -16.30
C PRO A 350 8.98 9.02 -16.07
N ILE A 351 9.87 8.79 -17.04
CA ILE A 351 11.13 9.50 -17.19
C ILE A 351 11.31 9.97 -18.63
N TRP A 352 11.97 11.09 -18.81
CA TRP A 352 12.22 11.68 -20.11
C TRP A 352 13.50 11.14 -20.75
N THR A 353 13.52 11.08 -22.09
CA THR A 353 14.77 11.02 -22.84
C THR A 353 15.52 12.35 -22.71
N ALA A 354 16.84 12.33 -22.90
CA ALA A 354 17.67 13.52 -22.71
C ALA A 354 17.30 14.69 -23.67
N ASP A 355 16.77 14.37 -24.84
CA ASP A 355 16.26 15.33 -25.82
C ASP A 355 14.82 15.81 -25.57
N GLY A 356 14.13 15.22 -24.57
CA GLY A 356 12.75 15.55 -24.23
C GLY A 356 11.71 15.12 -25.26
N THR A 357 12.06 14.29 -26.25
CA THR A 357 11.13 13.85 -27.28
C THR A 357 10.27 12.67 -26.89
N ASN A 358 10.80 11.79 -26.01
CA ASN A 358 10.10 10.59 -25.57
C ASN A 358 10.03 10.48 -24.05
N LEU A 359 9.07 9.68 -23.62
CA LEU A 359 8.92 9.20 -22.23
C LEU A 359 9.14 7.69 -22.22
N PHE A 360 9.88 7.22 -21.22
CA PHE A 360 9.88 5.84 -20.78
C PHE A 360 9.02 5.74 -19.52
N PHE A 361 8.21 4.71 -19.44
CA PHE A 361 7.33 4.49 -18.31
C PHE A 361 6.95 3.01 -18.19
N VAL A 362 6.32 2.65 -17.09
CA VAL A 362 5.75 1.32 -16.89
C VAL A 362 4.29 1.34 -17.33
N SER A 363 3.90 0.40 -18.18
CA SER A 363 2.50 0.16 -18.54
C SER A 363 2.06 -1.22 -18.09
N ARG A 364 0.87 -1.30 -17.50
CA ARG A 364 0.22 -2.53 -17.02
C ARG A 364 -1.18 -2.62 -17.58
N PRO A 365 -1.66 -3.82 -17.97
CA PRO A 365 -3.05 -3.98 -18.43
C PRO A 365 -4.05 -3.50 -17.38
N GLN A 366 -3.72 -3.65 -16.10
CA GLN A 366 -4.54 -3.29 -14.95
C GLN A 366 -3.69 -3.14 -13.69
N LEU A 367 -4.25 -2.51 -12.68
CA LEU A 367 -3.59 -2.34 -11.40
C LEU A 367 -3.25 -3.70 -10.76
N GLY A 368 -1.99 -3.88 -10.34
CA GLY A 368 -1.49 -5.15 -9.77
C GLY A 368 -1.05 -6.19 -10.80
N ALA A 369 -1.26 -5.96 -12.10
CA ALA A 369 -0.69 -6.80 -13.14
C ALA A 369 0.80 -6.52 -13.34
N LEU A 370 1.48 -7.42 -14.07
CA LEU A 370 2.88 -7.25 -14.42
C LEU A 370 3.07 -6.01 -15.29
N GLY A 371 4.00 -5.15 -14.88
CA GLY A 371 4.39 -3.97 -15.63
C GLY A 371 5.33 -4.31 -16.78
N ARG A 372 5.23 -3.55 -17.85
CA ARG A 372 6.13 -3.60 -19.00
C ARG A 372 6.75 -2.23 -19.21
N LEU A 373 8.03 -2.21 -19.48
CA LEU A 373 8.68 -0.97 -19.85
C LEU A 373 8.28 -0.61 -21.28
N VAL A 374 7.78 0.60 -21.46
CA VAL A 374 7.32 1.13 -22.74
C VAL A 374 7.97 2.49 -23.03
N ARG A 375 8.09 2.81 -24.30
CA ARG A 375 8.49 4.13 -24.80
C ARG A 375 7.36 4.73 -25.61
N GLN A 376 7.12 6.02 -25.46
CA GLN A 376 6.14 6.77 -26.24
C GLN A 376 6.59 8.20 -26.42
N ARG A 377 6.23 8.82 -27.55
CA ARG A 377 6.47 10.24 -27.78
C ARG A 377 5.77 11.09 -26.72
N SER A 378 6.45 12.14 -26.29
CA SER A 378 5.96 13.04 -25.24
C SER A 378 4.82 13.98 -25.66
N ASP A 379 4.44 13.96 -26.95
CA ASP A 379 3.27 14.64 -27.51
C ASP A 379 2.05 13.71 -27.66
N GLY A 380 2.19 12.41 -27.34
CA GLY A 380 1.12 11.42 -27.44
C GLY A 380 0.68 11.10 -28.86
N ALA A 381 1.46 11.44 -29.88
CA ALA A 381 1.11 11.25 -31.29
C ALA A 381 1.11 9.78 -31.71
N ASP A 382 2.01 8.97 -31.10
CA ASP A 382 2.21 7.57 -31.48
C ASP A 382 1.67 6.63 -30.38
N ALA A 383 1.39 5.38 -30.77
CA ALA A 383 1.10 4.33 -29.80
C ALA A 383 2.36 3.97 -28.99
N PRO A 384 2.21 3.51 -27.72
CA PRO A 384 3.35 3.09 -26.91
C PRO A 384 4.07 1.88 -27.53
N THR A 385 5.39 1.95 -27.60
CA THR A 385 6.24 0.84 -28.06
C THR A 385 6.74 0.08 -26.85
N GLN A 386 6.41 -1.22 -26.78
CA GLN A 386 6.90 -2.10 -25.71
C GLN A 386 8.39 -2.40 -25.94
N LEU A 387 9.20 -2.25 -24.90
CA LEU A 387 10.65 -2.44 -24.94
C LEU A 387 11.11 -3.81 -24.39
N THR A 388 10.29 -4.45 -23.57
CA THR A 388 10.58 -5.75 -22.98
C THR A 388 9.60 -6.77 -23.52
N SER A 389 10.12 -7.88 -24.11
CA SER A 389 9.31 -8.97 -24.68
C SER A 389 8.89 -10.01 -23.64
N GLY A 390 9.51 -10.04 -22.46
CA GLY A 390 9.19 -10.94 -21.37
C GLY A 390 8.21 -10.33 -20.39
N SER A 391 7.37 -11.18 -19.78
CA SER A 391 6.69 -10.80 -18.55
C SER A 391 7.75 -10.55 -17.50
N LEU A 392 8.01 -9.29 -17.19
CA LEU A 392 8.81 -8.94 -16.02
C LEU A 392 8.03 -9.46 -14.83
N LYS A 393 8.46 -10.61 -14.31
CA LYS A 393 7.75 -11.32 -13.26
C LYS A 393 7.70 -10.40 -12.04
N GLN A 394 6.48 -9.97 -11.72
CA GLN A 394 6.04 -9.38 -10.46
C GLN A 394 6.43 -7.94 -10.16
N VAL A 395 5.37 -7.17 -10.11
CA VAL A 395 5.39 -5.82 -9.61
C VAL A 395 4.32 -5.70 -8.53
N TYR A 396 4.74 -5.37 -7.33
CA TYR A 396 3.80 -5.02 -6.25
C TYR A 396 3.10 -3.70 -6.54
N ALA A 397 1.90 -3.55 -6.01
CA ALA A 397 1.07 -2.35 -6.10
C ALA A 397 1.69 -1.06 -5.50
N SER A 398 2.86 -1.15 -4.91
CA SER A 398 3.67 -0.02 -4.44
C SER A 398 5.16 -0.16 -4.77
N GLY A 399 5.53 -1.18 -5.54
CA GLY A 399 6.89 -1.41 -5.99
C GLY A 399 6.82 -2.03 -7.37
N GLY A 400 7.30 -1.37 -8.37
CA GLY A 400 7.37 -1.84 -9.73
C GLY A 400 8.75 -1.61 -10.27
N GLU A 401 8.95 -2.05 -11.49
CA GLU A 401 10.05 -1.56 -12.27
C GLU A 401 9.88 -0.06 -12.46
N HIS A 402 10.77 0.67 -11.85
CA HIS A 402 10.83 2.10 -12.06
C HIS A 402 12.00 2.38 -12.98
N PRO A 403 11.78 2.95 -14.17
CA PRO A 403 12.89 3.43 -14.97
C PRO A 403 13.71 4.41 -14.12
N ALA A 404 15.01 4.18 -14.06
CA ALA A 404 15.92 4.92 -13.18
C ALA A 404 16.70 5.99 -13.93
N ALA A 405 17.18 5.66 -15.12
CA ALA A 405 17.88 6.59 -16.02
C ALA A 405 17.92 6.05 -17.44
N VAL A 406 17.79 6.91 -18.42
CA VAL A 406 18.11 6.63 -19.83
C VAL A 406 19.60 6.88 -20.00
N LEU A 407 20.37 5.83 -20.29
CA LEU A 407 21.82 5.92 -20.47
C LEU A 407 22.17 6.33 -21.91
N SER A 408 21.40 5.81 -22.87
CA SER A 408 21.51 6.11 -24.30
C SER A 408 20.19 5.69 -24.98
N GLU A 409 20.10 5.89 -26.29
CA GLU A 409 18.98 5.37 -27.09
C GLU A 409 18.87 3.84 -27.03
N ALA A 410 19.98 3.15 -26.73
CA ALA A 410 20.06 1.70 -26.67
C ALA A 410 20.12 1.11 -25.26
N SER A 411 20.09 1.91 -24.19
CA SER A 411 20.30 1.39 -22.84
C SER A 411 19.58 2.18 -21.75
N ILE A 412 18.96 1.48 -20.81
CA ILE A 412 18.23 2.06 -19.68
C ILE A 412 18.57 1.35 -18.37
N LEU A 413 18.71 2.11 -17.29
CA LEU A 413 18.69 1.58 -15.93
C LEU A 413 17.25 1.50 -15.42
N TYR A 414 16.92 0.39 -14.75
CA TYR A 414 15.61 0.20 -14.13
C TYR A 414 15.74 -0.61 -12.84
N ALA A 415 14.85 -0.37 -11.90
CA ALA A 415 14.78 -1.13 -10.65
C ALA A 415 13.70 -2.21 -10.75
N VAL A 416 14.02 -3.42 -10.29
CA VAL A 416 13.10 -4.56 -10.18
C VAL A 416 12.85 -4.84 -8.71
N THR A 417 11.60 -4.99 -8.32
CA THR A 417 11.23 -5.30 -6.93
C THR A 417 10.18 -6.40 -6.87
N GLY A 418 10.24 -7.24 -5.85
CA GLY A 418 9.24 -8.28 -5.61
C GLY A 418 9.54 -9.63 -6.28
N THR A 419 10.77 -9.87 -6.69
CA THR A 419 11.24 -11.14 -7.27
C THR A 419 12.50 -11.61 -6.56
N ASP A 420 12.91 -12.84 -6.79
CA ASP A 420 14.22 -13.35 -6.32
C ASP A 420 15.40 -12.62 -6.98
N ALA A 421 15.12 -11.78 -7.96
CA ALA A 421 16.08 -10.99 -8.71
C ALA A 421 15.86 -9.47 -8.48
N ASP A 422 15.40 -9.10 -7.28
CA ASP A 422 15.28 -7.70 -6.88
C ASP A 422 16.61 -6.97 -7.06
N GLY A 423 16.54 -5.72 -7.50
CA GLY A 423 17.72 -4.91 -7.69
C GLY A 423 17.61 -3.94 -8.84
N ILE A 424 18.70 -3.21 -9.06
CA ILE A 424 18.83 -2.29 -10.20
C ILE A 424 19.51 -3.04 -11.31
N LYS A 425 18.90 -3.02 -12.49
CA LYS A 425 19.41 -3.66 -13.71
C LYS A 425 19.64 -2.66 -14.82
N GLN A 426 20.53 -3.00 -15.71
CA GLN A 426 20.69 -2.32 -16.99
C GLN A 426 20.09 -3.20 -18.08
N LEU A 427 19.22 -2.62 -18.90
CA LEU A 427 18.61 -3.26 -20.07
C LEU A 427 19.25 -2.68 -21.33
N ASP A 428 19.72 -3.54 -22.20
CA ASP A 428 20.06 -3.22 -23.58
C ASP A 428 18.78 -3.30 -24.42
N LEU A 429 18.37 -2.16 -24.98
CA LEU A 429 17.13 -2.04 -25.73
C LEU A 429 17.22 -2.65 -27.14
N THR A 430 18.44 -2.92 -27.62
CA THR A 430 18.68 -3.53 -28.94
C THR A 430 18.57 -5.05 -28.87
N THR A 431 19.17 -5.64 -27.85
CA THR A 431 19.23 -7.09 -27.69
C THR A 431 18.17 -7.65 -26.73
N GLY A 432 17.58 -6.79 -25.90
CA GLY A 432 16.69 -7.22 -24.81
C GLY A 432 17.42 -7.85 -23.63
N ALA A 433 18.76 -7.89 -23.64
CA ALA A 433 19.57 -8.46 -22.56
C ALA A 433 19.57 -7.54 -21.34
N SER A 434 19.49 -8.12 -20.15
CA SER A 434 19.59 -7.35 -18.91
C SER A 434 20.65 -7.93 -17.98
N GLN A 435 21.40 -7.06 -17.31
CA GLN A 435 22.39 -7.44 -16.31
C GLN A 435 22.14 -6.72 -14.99
N MET A 436 22.46 -7.41 -13.87
CA MET A 436 22.36 -6.83 -12.52
C MET A 436 23.47 -5.79 -12.32
N VAL A 437 23.07 -4.61 -11.84
CA VAL A 437 23.98 -3.52 -11.48
C VAL A 437 24.11 -3.41 -9.96
N VAL A 438 22.97 -3.36 -9.23
CA VAL A 438 22.96 -3.31 -7.76
C VAL A 438 21.94 -4.32 -7.23
N PRO A 439 22.37 -5.34 -6.50
CA PRO A 439 21.44 -6.23 -5.78
C PRO A 439 20.65 -5.46 -4.72
N SER A 440 19.39 -5.83 -4.52
CA SER A 440 18.49 -5.25 -3.48
C SER A 440 18.21 -3.74 -3.58
N GLY A 441 18.71 -3.07 -4.62
CA GLY A 441 18.46 -1.64 -4.85
C GLY A 441 17.05 -1.38 -5.40
N ARG A 442 16.46 -0.28 -4.96
CA ARG A 442 15.14 0.19 -5.41
C ARG A 442 15.22 1.66 -5.77
N THR A 443 14.34 2.13 -6.61
CA THR A 443 14.16 3.57 -6.92
C THR A 443 15.48 4.30 -7.12
N ALA A 444 16.19 4.00 -8.20
CA ALA A 444 17.49 4.56 -8.49
C ALA A 444 17.41 5.85 -9.33
N ARG A 445 18.45 6.67 -9.22
CA ARG A 445 18.67 7.85 -10.06
C ARG A 445 20.16 8.00 -10.34
N LEU A 446 20.50 8.04 -11.61
CA LEU A 446 21.84 8.37 -12.07
C LEU A 446 22.03 9.89 -12.02
N SER A 447 23.20 10.35 -11.59
CA SER A 447 23.54 11.78 -11.73
C SER A 447 23.59 12.19 -13.20
N PRO A 448 23.20 13.43 -13.56
CA PRO A 448 23.22 13.89 -14.95
C PRO A 448 24.58 13.75 -15.67
N ASP A 449 25.67 13.84 -14.95
CA ASP A 449 27.05 13.65 -15.44
C ASP A 449 27.47 12.16 -15.55
N GLY A 450 26.59 11.23 -15.12
CA GLY A 450 26.82 9.80 -15.23
C GLY A 450 27.80 9.21 -14.19
N ARG A 451 28.30 9.99 -13.22
CA ARG A 451 29.35 9.53 -12.28
C ARG A 451 28.81 8.79 -11.08
N TRP A 452 27.55 9.05 -10.67
CA TRP A 452 26.98 8.58 -9.43
C TRP A 452 25.63 7.93 -9.61
N LEU A 453 25.44 6.77 -8.99
CA LEU A 453 24.14 6.12 -8.86
C LEU A 453 23.66 6.25 -7.43
N ALA A 454 22.59 7.04 -7.22
CA ALA A 454 21.89 7.12 -5.95
C ALA A 454 20.67 6.18 -6.00
N TYR A 455 20.50 5.37 -4.96
CA TYR A 455 19.42 4.39 -4.92
C TYR A 455 18.94 4.15 -3.50
N ARG A 456 17.71 3.68 -3.38
CA ARG A 456 17.10 3.31 -2.11
C ARG A 456 17.18 1.81 -1.92
N THR A 457 17.43 1.36 -0.69
CA THR A 457 17.34 -0.04 -0.27
C THR A 457 16.65 -0.15 1.08
N VAL A 458 16.22 -1.34 1.45
CA VAL A 458 15.60 -1.66 2.74
C VAL A 458 16.42 -2.68 3.54
N GLU A 459 17.69 -2.82 3.26
CA GLU A 459 18.59 -3.77 3.92
C GLU A 459 18.70 -3.56 5.43
N SER A 460 18.59 -2.31 5.89
CA SER A 460 18.55 -1.95 7.32
C SER A 460 17.19 -2.18 7.99
N GLY A 461 16.17 -2.64 7.24
CA GLY A 461 14.78 -2.69 7.66
C GLY A 461 14.01 -1.40 7.37
N LEU A 462 14.70 -0.31 7.02
CA LEU A 462 14.12 0.99 6.65
C LEU A 462 14.47 1.36 5.21
N PRO A 463 13.61 2.13 4.52
CA PRO A 463 13.92 2.63 3.18
C PRO A 463 14.94 3.77 3.24
N GLU A 464 16.22 3.46 3.06
CA GLU A 464 17.35 4.39 3.14
C GLU A 464 18.05 4.57 1.80
N ILE A 465 18.69 5.73 1.62
CA ILE A 465 19.44 6.08 0.40
C ILE A 465 20.91 5.71 0.56
N TYR A 466 21.40 5.04 -0.45
CA TYR A 466 22.81 4.75 -0.69
C TYR A 466 23.26 5.37 -2.00
N MET A 467 24.57 5.58 -2.13
CA MET A 467 25.21 6.11 -3.31
C MET A 467 26.46 5.31 -3.66
N SER A 468 26.67 5.05 -4.94
CA SER A 468 27.85 4.35 -5.46
C SER A 468 28.37 5.04 -6.72
N PRO A 469 29.69 4.95 -7.03
CA PRO A 469 30.21 5.37 -8.32
C PRO A 469 29.58 4.57 -9.46
N TYR A 470 29.35 5.20 -10.58
CA TYR A 470 28.83 4.52 -11.77
C TYR A 470 29.81 4.74 -12.95
N PRO A 471 30.06 3.72 -13.79
CA PRO A 471 29.46 2.39 -13.81
C PRO A 471 30.00 1.38 -12.80
N ASN A 472 31.10 1.69 -12.10
CA ASN A 472 31.77 0.76 -11.19
C ASN A 472 31.16 0.78 -9.78
N VAL A 473 29.90 0.34 -9.64
CA VAL A 473 29.15 0.39 -8.38
C VAL A 473 29.77 -0.48 -7.26
N ALA A 474 30.58 -1.47 -7.61
CA ALA A 474 31.23 -2.34 -6.65
C ALA A 474 32.47 -1.69 -5.98
N SER A 475 33.00 -0.60 -6.53
CA SER A 475 34.20 0.04 -6.03
C SER A 475 34.02 0.73 -4.66
N ALA A 476 32.81 1.26 -4.41
CA ALA A 476 32.48 1.90 -3.14
C ALA A 476 30.96 2.04 -2.98
N ARG A 477 30.53 2.14 -1.69
CA ARG A 477 29.14 2.36 -1.32
C ARG A 477 29.05 3.21 -0.06
N TRP A 478 28.26 4.27 -0.10
CA TRP A 478 28.04 5.16 1.03
C TRP A 478 26.57 5.23 1.40
N GLN A 479 26.27 5.09 2.67
CA GLN A 479 24.97 5.41 3.21
C GLN A 479 24.80 6.93 3.26
N VAL A 480 23.77 7.45 2.62
CA VAL A 480 23.48 8.89 2.54
C VAL A 480 22.49 9.30 3.62
N SER A 481 21.42 8.54 3.81
CA SER A 481 20.39 8.86 4.79
C SER A 481 20.46 7.94 6.01
N ASN A 482 19.95 8.45 7.14
CA ASN A 482 19.75 7.68 8.36
C ASN A 482 18.28 7.79 8.74
N GLY A 483 17.51 6.77 8.37
CA GLY A 483 16.06 6.72 8.53
C GLY A 483 15.28 6.76 7.21
N PRO A 484 13.95 6.60 7.28
CA PRO A 484 13.12 6.40 6.11
C PRO A 484 13.06 7.66 5.23
N THR A 485 13.24 7.46 3.91
CA THR A 485 13.29 8.54 2.93
C THR A 485 12.48 8.26 1.67
N SER A 486 12.14 9.35 0.93
CA SER A 486 11.62 9.31 -0.43
C SER A 486 12.70 8.89 -1.44
N ALA A 487 12.34 8.86 -2.72
CA ALA A 487 13.29 8.66 -3.82
C ALA A 487 14.27 9.85 -3.93
N PRO A 488 15.56 9.58 -4.23
CA PRO A 488 16.53 10.64 -4.46
C PRO A 488 16.29 11.41 -5.77
N ARG A 489 16.74 12.67 -5.83
CA ARG A 489 16.76 13.52 -7.02
C ARG A 489 18.07 14.30 -7.09
N TRP A 490 18.65 14.38 -8.26
CA TRP A 490 19.86 15.13 -8.51
C TRP A 490 19.57 16.57 -8.95
N SER A 491 20.45 17.50 -8.56
CA SER A 491 20.56 18.77 -9.27
C SER A 491 21.02 18.55 -10.70
N ARG A 492 20.66 19.46 -11.60
CA ARG A 492 21.00 19.33 -13.03
C ARG A 492 22.51 19.39 -13.31
N ASP A 493 23.25 20.04 -12.46
CA ASP A 493 24.72 20.14 -12.51
C ASP A 493 25.45 19.00 -11.78
N SER A 494 24.70 18.02 -11.24
CA SER A 494 25.23 16.87 -10.49
C SER A 494 25.98 17.22 -9.19
N THR A 495 25.84 18.44 -8.68
CA THR A 495 26.56 18.89 -7.49
C THR A 495 25.80 18.65 -6.19
N GLU A 496 24.50 18.41 -6.28
CA GLU A 496 23.65 18.20 -5.10
C GLU A 496 22.68 17.04 -5.30
N LEU A 497 22.51 16.25 -4.24
CA LEU A 497 21.51 15.18 -4.15
C LEU A 497 20.45 15.58 -3.14
N TYR A 498 19.17 15.52 -3.54
CA TYR A 498 18.04 15.87 -2.71
C TYR A 498 17.18 14.67 -2.39
N TYR A 499 16.55 14.68 -1.22
CA TYR A 499 15.52 13.71 -0.83
C TYR A 499 14.63 14.28 0.28
N ARG A 500 13.44 13.74 0.43
CA ARG A 500 12.54 14.05 1.55
C ARG A 500 12.67 12.99 2.63
N GLY A 501 12.53 13.39 3.89
CA GLY A 501 12.27 12.48 4.98
C GLY A 501 10.88 11.85 4.85
N LEU A 502 10.66 10.71 5.51
CA LEU A 502 9.37 10.06 5.70
C LEU A 502 9.10 9.90 7.21
N GLY A 503 7.90 9.46 7.56
CA GLY A 503 7.54 9.37 8.97
C GLY A 503 7.46 10.75 9.64
N SER A 504 8.07 10.89 10.81
CA SER A 504 8.14 12.15 11.56
C SER A 504 8.90 13.28 10.85
N ASN A 505 9.76 12.93 9.88
CA ASN A 505 10.61 13.88 9.13
C ASN A 505 10.05 14.23 7.73
N ARG A 506 8.80 13.90 7.45
CA ARG A 506 8.20 14.01 6.10
C ARG A 506 8.11 15.42 5.53
N SER A 507 8.14 16.44 6.37
CA SER A 507 8.13 17.85 5.96
C SER A 507 9.53 18.38 5.57
N HIS A 508 10.61 17.62 5.83
CA HIS A 508 11.96 18.11 5.56
C HIS A 508 12.47 17.67 4.19
N MET A 509 13.00 18.64 3.46
CA MET A 509 13.84 18.43 2.29
C MET A 509 15.32 18.44 2.74
N TYR A 510 16.02 17.39 2.39
CA TYR A 510 17.45 17.24 2.66
C TYR A 510 18.28 17.49 1.41
N VAL A 511 19.47 18.01 1.60
CA VAL A 511 20.48 18.18 0.56
C VAL A 511 21.80 17.58 0.99
N LEU A 512 22.42 16.82 0.09
CA LEU A 512 23.82 16.37 0.18
C LEU A 512 24.60 17.05 -0.94
N LYS A 513 25.65 17.81 -0.59
CA LYS A 513 26.60 18.36 -1.56
C LYS A 513 27.58 17.28 -2.00
N VAL A 514 27.73 17.11 -3.30
CA VAL A 514 28.59 16.10 -3.92
C VAL A 514 29.75 16.80 -4.63
N GLY A 515 30.98 16.46 -4.23
CA GLY A 515 32.18 17.04 -4.83
C GLY A 515 32.45 16.58 -6.27
N ALA A 516 33.42 17.19 -6.90
CA ALA A 516 33.80 16.87 -8.29
C ALA A 516 34.51 15.50 -8.43
N GLY A 517 34.97 14.89 -7.33
CA GLY A 517 35.64 13.59 -7.33
C GLY A 517 34.69 12.39 -7.39
N THR A 518 35.28 11.19 -7.29
CA THR A 518 34.56 9.91 -7.20
C THR A 518 34.43 9.40 -5.78
N THR A 519 34.73 10.20 -4.78
CA THR A 519 34.62 9.90 -3.34
C THR A 519 33.69 10.90 -2.67
N LEU A 520 32.79 10.42 -1.82
CA LEU A 520 31.85 11.29 -1.11
C LEU A 520 32.53 12.12 0.01
N GLY A 521 33.71 11.71 0.47
CA GLY A 521 34.42 12.36 1.55
C GLY A 521 33.63 12.38 2.87
N ALA A 522 33.76 13.47 3.63
CA ALA A 522 33.03 13.66 4.89
C ALA A 522 31.68 14.38 4.74
N ALA A 523 31.18 14.56 3.53
CA ALA A 523 29.92 15.24 3.29
C ALA A 523 28.76 14.54 4.03
N ARG A 524 27.90 15.34 4.65
CA ARG A 524 26.70 14.85 5.35
C ARG A 524 25.48 15.61 4.83
N PRO A 525 24.33 14.93 4.73
CA PRO A 525 23.07 15.59 4.39
C PRO A 525 22.71 16.64 5.46
N GLN A 526 22.12 17.72 5.01
CA GLN A 526 21.60 18.80 5.84
C GLN A 526 20.12 19.03 5.50
N VAL A 527 19.33 19.44 6.50
CA VAL A 527 17.98 19.96 6.24
C VAL A 527 18.12 21.26 5.46
N LEU A 528 17.53 21.30 4.28
CA LEU A 528 17.59 22.47 3.42
C LEU A 528 16.41 23.42 3.72
N THR A 529 15.21 22.88 3.75
CA THR A 529 13.97 23.65 3.98
C THR A 529 12.82 22.71 4.31
N ASP A 530 11.75 23.28 4.82
CA ASP A 530 10.48 22.58 4.95
C ASP A 530 9.70 22.65 3.63
N VAL A 531 8.98 21.59 3.34
CA VAL A 531 8.18 21.45 2.13
C VAL A 531 6.76 21.01 2.46
N PRO A 532 5.77 21.42 1.64
CA PRO A 532 4.38 21.02 1.89
C PRO A 532 4.21 19.51 1.80
N ASP A 533 3.31 19.00 2.62
CA ASP A 533 2.90 17.61 2.55
C ASP A 533 2.04 17.36 1.32
N SER A 534 2.31 16.27 0.61
CA SER A 534 1.51 15.85 -0.54
C SER A 534 0.19 15.17 -0.15
N GLY A 535 0.02 14.84 1.12
CA GLY A 535 -1.17 14.10 1.59
C GLY A 535 -1.25 12.65 1.11
N ASN A 536 -0.34 12.23 0.23
CA ASN A 536 -0.27 10.89 -0.35
C ASN A 536 0.99 10.17 0.12
N ASN A 537 0.89 8.89 0.44
CA ASN A 537 2.04 8.01 0.73
C ASN A 537 2.85 7.64 -0.52
N VAL A 538 2.85 8.47 -1.55
CA VAL A 538 3.55 8.18 -2.80
C VAL A 538 5.02 8.54 -2.66
N LEU A 539 5.89 7.57 -2.98
CA LEU A 539 7.34 7.64 -2.77
C LEU A 539 8.07 8.62 -3.71
N VAL A 540 7.38 9.22 -4.68
CA VAL A 540 7.96 10.13 -5.69
C VAL A 540 7.06 11.35 -5.82
N GLU A 541 7.34 12.37 -5.01
CA GLU A 541 6.44 13.52 -4.87
C GLU A 541 7.04 14.83 -5.35
N PHE A 542 8.30 14.82 -5.85
CA PHE A 542 8.96 16.04 -6.30
C PHE A 542 9.94 15.78 -7.43
N ASP A 543 10.25 16.83 -8.18
CA ASP A 543 11.40 16.89 -9.09
C ASP A 543 12.13 18.22 -8.95
N VAL A 544 13.32 18.35 -9.55
CA VAL A 544 14.23 19.50 -9.37
C VAL A 544 14.35 20.28 -10.66
N GLY A 545 13.98 21.56 -10.61
CA GLY A 545 14.13 22.52 -11.70
C GLY A 545 15.60 22.89 -11.98
N ARG A 546 15.85 23.43 -13.18
CA ARG A 546 17.19 23.94 -13.55
C ARG A 546 17.66 25.10 -12.67
N ASP A 547 16.72 25.84 -12.11
CA ASP A 547 16.94 26.96 -11.21
C ASP A 547 17.08 26.56 -9.73
N GLY A 548 17.11 25.25 -9.45
CA GLY A 548 17.24 24.69 -8.10
C GLY A 548 15.96 24.75 -7.26
N ARG A 549 14.81 25.16 -7.85
CA ARG A 549 13.51 25.03 -7.20
C ARG A 549 12.99 23.59 -7.29
N PHE A 550 12.14 23.24 -6.37
CA PHE A 550 11.49 21.94 -6.30
C PHE A 550 10.08 22.04 -6.88
N LEU A 551 9.74 21.17 -7.80
CA LEU A 551 8.37 20.98 -8.29
C LEU A 551 7.70 19.92 -7.43
N ILE A 552 6.68 20.30 -6.66
CA ILE A 552 6.07 19.46 -5.63
C ILE A 552 4.55 19.39 -5.86
N LEU A 553 3.99 18.22 -5.63
CA LEU A 553 2.54 18.05 -5.51
C LEU A 553 2.14 18.35 -4.06
N LYS A 554 1.45 19.47 -3.88
CA LYS A 554 0.85 19.85 -2.60
C LYS A 554 -0.53 19.22 -2.52
N GLY A 555 -0.68 18.25 -1.63
CA GLY A 555 -1.99 17.67 -1.32
C GLY A 555 -2.93 18.73 -0.76
N LEU A 556 -4.17 18.64 -1.15
CA LEU A 556 -5.20 19.49 -0.56
C LEU A 556 -5.72 18.83 0.70
N PRO A 557 -6.16 19.62 1.68
CA PRO A 557 -6.99 19.10 2.74
C PRO A 557 -8.24 18.50 2.08
N GLN A 558 -8.23 17.22 1.83
CA GLN A 558 -9.47 16.50 1.52
C GLN A 558 -10.16 16.27 2.87
N GLN A 559 -11.50 16.28 2.86
CA GLN A 559 -12.18 15.54 3.90
C GLN A 559 -11.72 14.09 3.75
N ALA A 560 -10.77 13.71 4.59
CA ALA A 560 -10.31 12.32 4.62
C ALA A 560 -11.56 11.45 4.78
N PRO A 561 -11.63 10.31 4.09
CA PRO A 561 -12.74 9.40 4.31
C PRO A 561 -12.79 9.10 5.82
N VAL A 562 -13.93 9.30 6.42
CA VAL A 562 -14.13 9.01 7.85
C VAL A 562 -14.56 7.57 8.02
N PRO A 563 -14.10 6.87 9.06
CA PRO A 563 -14.56 5.50 9.32
C PRO A 563 -16.07 5.49 9.55
N HIS A 564 -16.76 4.56 8.93
CA HIS A 564 -18.17 4.30 9.17
C HIS A 564 -18.32 3.05 10.03
N VAL A 565 -19.29 3.09 10.94
CA VAL A 565 -19.66 1.97 11.80
C VAL A 565 -21.14 1.63 11.57
N ILE A 566 -21.43 0.34 11.48
CA ILE A 566 -22.80 -0.18 11.46
C ILE A 566 -22.95 -1.16 12.61
N VAL A 567 -23.74 -0.82 13.59
CA VAL A 567 -24.13 -1.70 14.70
C VAL A 567 -25.29 -2.58 14.28
N ASN A 568 -25.41 -3.78 14.83
CA ASN A 568 -26.43 -4.80 14.48
C ASN A 568 -26.33 -5.25 12.99
N TRP A 569 -25.14 -5.21 12.40
CA TRP A 569 -24.91 -5.55 11.00
C TRP A 569 -25.20 -7.02 10.68
N PHE A 570 -25.15 -7.93 11.67
CA PHE A 570 -25.53 -9.32 11.45
C PHE A 570 -26.99 -9.49 11.06
N ASP A 571 -27.87 -8.55 11.43
CA ASP A 571 -29.27 -8.57 10.97
C ASP A 571 -29.38 -8.19 9.49
N VAL A 572 -28.55 -7.23 9.03
CA VAL A 572 -28.43 -6.90 7.60
C VAL A 572 -27.91 -8.12 6.81
N LEU A 573 -26.89 -8.79 7.35
CA LEU A 573 -26.33 -10.00 6.72
C LEU A 573 -27.37 -11.12 6.61
N ARG A 574 -28.15 -11.38 7.68
CA ARG A 574 -29.22 -12.39 7.67
C ARG A 574 -30.32 -12.06 6.67
N GLN A 575 -30.68 -10.80 6.53
CA GLN A 575 -31.68 -10.36 5.51
C GLN A 575 -31.15 -10.55 4.09
N ALA A 576 -29.88 -10.26 3.84
CA ALA A 576 -29.25 -10.45 2.53
C ALA A 576 -29.02 -11.94 2.18
N MET A 577 -28.93 -12.81 3.19
CA MET A 577 -28.66 -14.24 3.06
C MET A 577 -29.63 -15.07 3.92
N PRO A 578 -30.92 -15.16 3.54
CA PRO A 578 -31.89 -15.96 4.27
C PRO A 578 -31.52 -17.45 4.33
N ALA A 579 -32.00 -18.13 5.37
CA ALA A 579 -31.61 -19.52 5.67
C ALA A 579 -31.94 -20.54 4.54
N ASP A 580 -32.92 -20.27 3.69
CA ASP A 580 -33.51 -21.21 2.75
C ASP A 580 -32.92 -21.19 1.34
N ALA A 581 -31.88 -20.44 1.06
CA ALA A 581 -31.19 -20.47 -0.24
C ALA A 581 -30.34 -21.76 -0.37
N GLN A 582 -30.99 -22.92 -0.39
CA GLN A 582 -30.34 -24.19 -0.78
C GLN A 582 -30.02 -24.14 -2.27
N ILE A 583 -28.80 -24.55 -2.61
CA ILE A 583 -28.39 -24.76 -4.01
C ILE A 583 -29.30 -25.86 -4.58
N THR A 584 -30.20 -25.49 -5.46
CA THR A 584 -30.75 -26.48 -6.42
C THR A 584 -29.58 -26.89 -7.32
N LYS A 585 -29.18 -28.15 -7.20
CA LYS A 585 -28.11 -28.78 -8.01
C LYS A 585 -28.43 -28.74 -9.48
#